data_02cf39e0e7ec1291da532bd69352341b
#
_entry.id   02cf39e0e7ec1291da532bd69352341b
#
_cell.length_a   1.000
_cell.length_b   1.000
_cell.length_c   1.000
_cell.angle_alpha   90.00
_cell.angle_beta   90.00
_cell.angle_gamma   90.00
#
_symmetry.space_group_name_H-M   'P 1'
#
loop_
_entity.id
_entity.type
_entity.pdbx_description
1 polymer ?
#
loop_
_entity_poly.entity_id
_entity_poly.type
_entity_poly.pdbx_seq_one_letter_code
_entity_poly.pdbx_strand_id
1 'polypeptide(L)'
;MACPLSDAERPDFLSLTGCQSVPASAFDELWLVVGRRGGKSQSAALLAVYEAAFNDYTDRLSPGEVATVMVLAADRKQARSAFRYISGLLHSNPMLERMIVREDKEAIELKQPHGH
;
A
#
# COMPACT_ATOMS: atom_id res chain seq x y z
N MET A 1 -9.87 5.33 1.72
CA MET A 1 -11.27 5.17 1.31
C MET A 1 -11.61 3.68 1.25
N ALA A 2 -12.61 3.25 1.98
CA ALA A 2 -13.03 1.85 1.92
C ALA A 2 -13.90 1.64 0.69
N CYS A 3 -13.52 0.67 -0.17
CA CYS A 3 -14.40 0.23 -1.24
C CYS A 3 -15.44 -0.72 -0.66
N PRO A 4 -16.73 -0.52 -0.94
CA PRO A 4 -17.75 -1.47 -0.50
C PRO A 4 -17.55 -2.82 -1.20
N LEU A 5 -17.70 -3.89 -0.43
CA LEU A 5 -17.64 -5.24 -0.98
C LEU A 5 -18.89 -5.56 -1.78
N SER A 6 -18.72 -6.19 -2.93
CA SER A 6 -19.84 -6.75 -3.69
C SER A 6 -20.43 -7.96 -2.96
N ASP A 7 -21.68 -8.32 -3.29
CA ASP A 7 -22.33 -9.48 -2.70
C ASP A 7 -21.56 -10.80 -2.95
N ALA A 8 -20.84 -10.88 -4.08
CA ALA A 8 -19.99 -12.02 -4.40
C ALA A 8 -18.71 -12.11 -3.56
N GLU A 9 -18.21 -10.98 -3.09
CA GLU A 9 -16.98 -10.90 -2.28
C GLU A 9 -17.21 -11.11 -0.79
N ARG A 10 -18.42 -10.86 -0.30
CA ARG A 10 -18.77 -10.98 1.14
C ARG A 10 -18.49 -12.34 1.75
N PRO A 11 -18.90 -13.47 1.13
CA PRO A 11 -18.62 -14.80 1.71
C PRO A 11 -17.13 -15.08 1.85
N ASP A 12 -16.33 -14.69 0.83
CA ASP A 12 -14.89 -14.87 0.85
C ASP A 12 -14.23 -14.01 1.92
N PHE A 13 -14.67 -12.77 2.07
CA PHE A 13 -14.20 -11.86 3.12
C PHE A 13 -14.45 -12.45 4.51
N LEU A 14 -15.66 -12.88 4.79
CA LEU A 14 -16.04 -13.45 6.09
C LEU A 14 -15.27 -14.73 6.39
N SER A 15 -15.09 -15.60 5.39
CA SER A 15 -14.34 -16.84 5.54
C SER A 15 -12.85 -16.60 5.83
N LEU A 16 -12.22 -15.66 5.13
CA LEU A 16 -10.79 -15.39 5.24
C LEU A 16 -10.41 -14.56 6.47
N THR A 17 -11.28 -13.68 6.91
CA THR A 17 -11.00 -12.79 8.05
C THR A 17 -11.50 -13.33 9.39
N GLY A 18 -12.41 -14.29 9.38
CA GLY A 18 -13.06 -14.76 10.58
C GLY A 18 -14.06 -13.78 11.20
N CYS A 19 -14.35 -12.68 10.54
CA CYS A 19 -15.36 -11.72 10.98
C CYS A 19 -16.77 -12.29 10.84
N GLN A 20 -17.67 -11.94 11.76
CA GLN A 20 -19.06 -12.37 11.70
C GLN A 20 -19.90 -11.52 10.73
N SER A 21 -19.48 -10.30 10.48
CA SER A 21 -20.14 -9.37 9.56
C SER A 21 -19.13 -8.48 8.87
N VAL A 22 -19.52 -7.91 7.71
CA VAL A 22 -18.71 -6.93 7.00
C VAL A 22 -18.75 -5.61 7.78
N PRO A 23 -17.58 -5.01 8.12
CA PRO A 23 -17.55 -3.74 8.82
C PRO A 23 -18.13 -2.60 7.95
N ALA A 24 -18.77 -1.64 8.61
CA ALA A 24 -19.34 -0.46 7.93
C ALA A 24 -18.29 0.60 7.57
N SER A 25 -17.11 0.56 8.21
CA SER A 25 -16.03 1.52 8.01
C SER A 25 -14.71 0.81 7.68
N ALA A 26 -13.75 1.55 7.12
CA ALA A 26 -12.40 1.05 6.89
C ALA A 26 -11.69 0.75 8.20
N PHE A 27 -10.79 -0.22 8.17
CA PHE A 27 -9.92 -0.53 9.30
C PHE A 27 -8.74 0.43 9.36
N ASP A 28 -8.30 0.75 10.57
CA ASP A 28 -7.08 1.53 10.80
C ASP A 28 -5.83 0.65 10.77
N GLU A 29 -5.99 -0.64 11.07
CA GLU A 29 -4.89 -1.60 11.11
C GLU A 29 -5.24 -2.88 10.36
N LEU A 30 -4.23 -3.45 9.70
CA LEU A 30 -4.32 -4.74 9.03
C LEU A 30 -3.18 -5.64 9.51
N TRP A 31 -3.55 -6.81 10.04
CA TRP A 31 -2.61 -7.84 10.45
C TRP A 31 -2.64 -9.01 9.46
N LEU A 32 -1.50 -9.24 8.79
CA LEU A 32 -1.34 -10.35 7.85
C LEU A 32 -0.41 -11.40 8.46
N VAL A 33 -0.97 -12.55 8.83
CA VAL A 33 -0.20 -13.69 9.32
C VAL A 33 0.04 -14.64 8.16
N VAL A 34 1.23 -14.58 7.59
CA VAL A 34 1.56 -15.28 6.34
C VAL A 34 2.78 -16.15 6.56
N GLY A 35 2.67 -17.41 6.16
CA GLY A 35 3.77 -18.37 6.21
C GLY A 35 4.91 -18.04 5.25
N ARG A 36 5.98 -18.80 5.34
CA ARG A 36 7.13 -18.67 4.45
C ARG A 36 6.72 -18.86 3.00
N ARG A 37 7.21 -18.01 2.10
CA ARG A 37 6.89 -17.99 0.66
C ARG A 37 5.40 -17.75 0.34
N GLY A 38 4.64 -17.19 1.29
CA GLY A 38 3.22 -16.85 1.07
C GLY A 38 2.98 -15.52 0.34
N GLY A 39 4.02 -14.88 -0.20
CA GLY A 39 3.88 -13.63 -0.95
C GLY A 39 3.73 -12.38 -0.07
N LYS A 40 4.10 -12.44 1.21
CA LYS A 40 3.92 -11.31 2.14
C LYS A 40 4.63 -10.03 1.70
N SER A 41 5.84 -10.13 1.16
CA SER A 41 6.59 -8.95 0.70
C SER A 41 5.96 -8.32 -0.53
N GLN A 42 5.42 -9.13 -1.44
CA GLN A 42 4.68 -8.63 -2.61
C GLN A 42 3.36 -7.99 -2.19
N SER A 43 2.64 -8.58 -1.26
CA SER A 43 1.39 -8.03 -0.73
C SER A 43 1.63 -6.70 -0.01
N ALA A 44 2.68 -6.63 0.82
CA ALA A 44 3.08 -5.39 1.49
C ALA A 44 3.47 -4.30 0.48
N ALA A 45 4.21 -4.66 -0.57
CA ALA A 45 4.57 -3.73 -1.63
C ALA A 45 3.34 -3.21 -2.39
N LEU A 46 2.39 -4.08 -2.69
CA LEU A 46 1.13 -3.70 -3.34
C LEU A 46 0.33 -2.72 -2.48
N LEU A 47 0.21 -2.97 -1.19
CA LEU A 47 -0.45 -2.06 -0.24
C LEU A 47 0.26 -0.71 -0.18
N ALA A 48 1.59 -0.72 -0.11
CA ALA A 48 2.38 0.52 -0.07
C ALA A 48 2.18 1.36 -1.35
N VAL A 49 2.18 0.74 -2.51
CA VAL A 49 1.92 1.42 -3.79
C VAL A 49 0.49 1.95 -3.84
N TYR A 50 -0.48 1.17 -3.40
CA TYR A 50 -1.88 1.60 -3.34
C TYR A 50 -2.05 2.83 -2.45
N GLU A 51 -1.49 2.80 -1.25
CA GLU A 51 -1.57 3.93 -0.31
C GLU A 51 -0.86 5.18 -0.84
N ALA A 52 0.30 5.01 -1.46
CA ALA A 52 1.10 6.14 -1.95
C ALA A 52 0.56 6.75 -3.25
N ALA A 53 0.01 5.93 -4.15
CA ALA A 53 -0.36 6.36 -5.49
C ALA A 53 -1.86 6.64 -5.67
N PHE A 54 -2.72 5.92 -4.98
CA PHE A 54 -4.17 5.95 -5.23
C PHE A 54 -4.99 6.64 -4.15
N ASN A 55 -4.46 6.79 -2.94
CA ASN A 55 -5.16 7.48 -1.86
C ASN A 55 -4.75 8.96 -1.79
N ASP A 56 -5.74 9.81 -1.64
CA ASP A 56 -5.55 11.24 -1.43
C ASP A 56 -5.64 11.56 0.07
N TYR A 57 -4.54 12.07 0.61
CA TYR A 57 -4.44 12.47 2.01
C TYR A 57 -4.39 13.99 2.19
N THR A 58 -4.68 14.76 1.15
CA THR A 58 -4.60 16.23 1.16
C THR A 58 -5.36 16.86 2.32
N ASP A 59 -6.54 16.32 2.63
CA ASP A 59 -7.41 16.81 3.71
C ASP A 59 -6.82 16.58 5.11
N ARG A 60 -5.86 15.67 5.23
CA ARG A 60 -5.26 15.28 6.52
C ARG A 60 -3.87 15.84 6.73
N LEU A 61 -3.31 16.45 5.70
CA LEU A 61 -1.97 17.03 5.74
C LEU A 61 -2.04 18.52 6.02
N SER A 62 -1.17 19.00 6.91
CA SER A 62 -0.96 20.42 7.10
C SER A 62 -0.16 21.02 5.94
N PRO A 63 -0.27 22.33 5.68
CA PRO A 63 0.55 22.96 4.64
C PRO A 63 2.05 22.69 4.86
N GLY A 64 2.70 22.15 3.84
CA GLY A 64 4.12 21.79 3.88
C GLY A 64 4.43 20.38 4.38
N GLU A 65 3.43 19.64 4.85
CA GLU A 65 3.59 18.23 5.18
C GLU A 65 3.63 17.34 3.94
N VAL A 66 4.45 16.30 4.01
CA VAL A 66 4.55 15.28 2.95
C VAL A 66 4.07 13.95 3.53
N ALA A 67 3.08 13.34 2.88
CA ALA A 67 2.61 12.02 3.25
C ALA A 67 3.72 10.99 3.01
N THR A 68 3.97 10.15 3.99
CA THR A 68 5.05 9.16 3.93
C THR A 68 4.52 7.77 4.24
N VAL A 69 4.79 6.82 3.35
CA VAL A 69 4.62 5.39 3.59
C VAL A 69 5.96 4.83 4.05
N MET A 70 5.99 4.27 5.24
CA MET A 70 7.24 3.78 5.84
C MET A 70 7.25 2.25 5.90
N VAL A 71 8.32 1.65 5.37
CA VAL A 71 8.55 0.21 5.46
C VAL A 71 9.56 -0.07 6.56
N LEU A 72 9.11 -0.75 7.59
CA LEU A 72 9.93 -1.16 8.73
C LEU A 72 10.19 -2.66 8.71
N ALA A 73 11.42 -3.05 8.93
CA ALA A 73 11.82 -4.45 9.00
C ALA A 73 12.90 -4.66 10.07
N ALA A 74 13.15 -5.92 10.43
CA ALA A 74 14.15 -6.26 11.43
C ALA A 74 15.57 -5.88 11.02
N ASP A 75 15.84 -5.88 9.71
CA ASP A 75 17.11 -5.44 9.14
C ASP A 75 16.93 -4.72 7.79
N ARG A 76 17.99 -4.00 7.37
CA ARG A 76 17.98 -3.25 6.11
C ARG A 76 17.82 -4.14 4.87
N LYS A 77 18.30 -5.37 4.93
CA LYS A 77 18.21 -6.30 3.79
C LYS A 77 16.75 -6.70 3.53
N GLN A 78 16.00 -6.94 4.59
CA GLN A 78 14.57 -7.26 4.49
C GLN A 78 13.78 -6.05 3.99
N ALA A 79 14.05 -4.86 4.52
CA ALA A 79 13.41 -3.63 4.06
C ALA A 79 13.69 -3.37 2.57
N ARG A 80 14.93 -3.57 2.12
CA ARG A 80 15.30 -3.44 0.69
C ARG A 80 14.61 -4.46 -0.21
N SER A 81 14.31 -5.65 0.28
CA SER A 81 13.55 -6.64 -0.49
C SER A 81 12.13 -6.14 -0.77
N ALA A 82 11.43 -5.66 0.24
CA ALA A 82 10.11 -5.06 0.06
C ALA A 82 10.18 -3.83 -0.87
N PHE A 83 11.19 -3.01 -0.70
CA PHE A 83 11.40 -1.81 -1.51
C PHE A 83 11.64 -2.14 -3.00
N ARG A 84 12.34 -3.23 -3.29
CA ARG A 84 12.54 -3.74 -4.64
C ARG A 84 11.22 -4.12 -5.32
N TYR A 85 10.29 -4.74 -4.59
CA TYR A 85 8.96 -5.06 -5.11
C TYR A 85 8.14 -3.78 -5.36
N ILE A 86 8.25 -2.78 -4.48
CA ILE A 86 7.60 -1.47 -4.68
C ILE A 86 8.11 -0.81 -5.96
N SER A 87 9.42 -0.73 -6.13
CA SER A 87 10.04 -0.18 -7.34
C SER A 87 9.62 -0.95 -8.60
N GLY A 88 9.63 -2.28 -8.54
CA GLY A 88 9.17 -3.12 -9.65
C GLY A 88 7.72 -2.86 -10.05
N LEU A 89 6.82 -2.72 -9.08
CA LEU A 89 5.42 -2.41 -9.33
C LEU A 89 5.23 -1.03 -9.96
N LEU A 90 5.97 -0.04 -9.46
CA LEU A 90 5.90 1.32 -10.01
C LEU A 90 6.39 1.38 -11.46
N HIS A 91 7.46 0.68 -11.79
CA HIS A 91 8.00 0.63 -13.15
C HIS A 91 7.24 -0.30 -14.10
N SER A 92 6.41 -1.21 -13.59
CA SER A 92 5.63 -2.12 -14.42
C SER A 92 4.44 -1.47 -15.13
N ASN A 93 4.00 -0.32 -14.65
CA ASN A 93 2.85 0.40 -15.20
C ASN A 93 3.28 1.81 -15.62
N PRO A 94 3.11 2.18 -16.92
CA PRO A 94 3.49 3.51 -17.42
C PRO A 94 2.85 4.68 -16.67
N MET A 95 1.62 4.51 -16.18
CA MET A 95 0.93 5.52 -15.40
C MET A 95 1.64 5.77 -14.05
N LEU A 96 2.03 4.71 -13.35
CA LEU A 96 2.72 4.79 -12.08
C LEU A 96 4.16 5.30 -12.25
N GLU A 97 4.83 4.87 -13.31
CA GLU A 97 6.19 5.31 -13.62
C GLU A 97 6.26 6.83 -13.83
N ARG A 98 5.26 7.42 -14.46
CA ARG A 98 5.18 8.88 -14.66
C ARG A 98 5.01 9.67 -13.37
N MET A 99 4.54 9.04 -12.30
CA MET A 99 4.39 9.66 -10.99
C MET A 99 5.71 9.76 -10.24
N ILE A 100 6.72 8.99 -10.62
CA ILE A 100 8.03 8.99 -9.95
C ILE A 100 8.75 10.30 -10.25
N VAL A 101 9.01 11.07 -9.20
CA VAL A 101 9.79 12.31 -9.29
C VAL A 101 11.27 12.04 -9.02
N ARG A 102 11.53 11.21 -8.01
CA ARG A 102 12.89 10.85 -7.60
C ARG A 102 12.89 9.43 -7.06
N GLU A 103 13.93 8.69 -7.39
CA GLU A 103 14.15 7.33 -6.90
C GLU A 103 15.57 7.20 -6.37
N ASP A 104 15.68 6.80 -5.12
CA ASP A 104 16.92 6.46 -4.44
C ASP A 104 16.90 5.01 -3.95
N LYS A 105 17.99 4.55 -3.38
CA LYS A 105 18.08 3.16 -2.84
C LYS A 105 17.16 2.89 -1.66
N GLU A 106 16.72 3.92 -0.97
CA GLU A 106 15.94 3.82 0.27
C GLU A 106 14.68 4.70 0.27
N ALA A 107 14.44 5.46 -0.81
CA ALA A 107 13.29 6.34 -0.92
C ALA A 107 12.82 6.52 -2.37
N ILE A 108 11.53 6.59 -2.56
CA ILE A 108 10.91 6.96 -3.84
C ILE A 108 9.93 8.09 -3.57
N GLU A 109 10.09 9.19 -4.30
CA GLU A 109 9.16 10.31 -4.27
C GLU A 109 8.18 10.21 -5.42
N LEU A 110 6.89 10.28 -5.12
CA LEU A 110 5.81 10.26 -6.08
C LEU A 110 5.08 11.59 -6.07
N LYS A 111 4.67 12.03 -7.25
CA LYS A 111 3.76 13.16 -7.41
C LYS A 111 2.42 12.65 -7.93
N GLN A 112 1.39 12.80 -7.13
CA GLN A 112 0.04 12.43 -7.53
C GLN A 112 -0.50 13.37 -8.63
N PRO A 113 -1.42 12.88 -9.49
CA PRO A 113 -2.02 13.69 -10.57
C PRO A 113 -2.74 14.95 -10.07
N HIS A 114 -3.09 14.99 -8.79
CA HIS A 114 -3.79 16.12 -8.16
C HIS A 114 -2.85 17.18 -7.59
N GLY A 115 -1.56 17.15 -7.91
CA GLY A 115 -0.62 18.22 -7.61
C GLY A 115 0.07 18.15 -6.25
N HIS A 116 0.02 17.02 -5.57
CA HIS A 116 0.64 16.83 -4.24
C HIS A 116 1.74 15.80 -4.24
#